data_bbf5ff904e7e6c7bb204ac2fa21147ec
#
_entry.id   bbf5ff904e7e6c7bb204ac2fa21147ec
#
_cell.length_a   1.000
_cell.length_b   1.000
_cell.length_c   1.000
_cell.angle_alpha   90.00
_cell.angle_beta   90.00
_cell.angle_gamma   90.00
#
_symmetry.space_group_name_H-M   'P 1'
#
loop_
_entity.id
_entity.type
_entity.pdbx_description
1 polymer ?
#
loop_
_entity_poly.entity_id
_entity_poly.type
_entity_poly.pdbx_seq_one_letter_code
_entity_poly.pdbx_strand_id
1 'polypeptide(L)'
;AYEMLRSRVGSEMCIRDSPMHTEHFEIRRSSVERLLEKWDNITAVGTTSVRTLESLTALAWRIRTSGAPDASRVIGQWELYDLPEAFTGREALQVLSDYMVREGIEKLKAATQIMITPLGYRFRIVRNIVTNFHQPKSTLLLLVSAYVGDDWHRIYDYALTHDFRFLSYGDSSLLL
;
A
#
# COMPACT_ATOMS: atom_id res chain seq x y z
N ALA A 1 -20.00 -5.32 12.87
CA ALA A 1 -18.98 -4.94 11.87
C ALA A 1 -19.33 -3.61 11.17
N TYR A 2 -20.60 -3.33 10.92
CA TYR A 2 -21.09 -2.14 10.19
C TYR A 2 -21.05 -0.83 10.98
N GLU A 3 -21.10 -0.87 12.31
CA GLU A 3 -21.21 0.35 13.13
C GLU A 3 -19.90 1.16 13.20
N MET A 4 -18.76 0.52 13.05
CA MET A 4 -17.45 1.20 13.20
C MET A 4 -17.11 2.16 12.05
N LEU A 5 -17.71 1.97 10.87
CA LEU A 5 -17.54 2.87 9.73
C LEU A 5 -18.64 3.93 9.60
N ARG A 6 -19.73 3.82 10.36
CA ARG A 6 -20.82 4.81 10.41
C ARG A 6 -20.57 5.95 11.41
N SER A 7 -19.74 5.73 12.43
CA SER A 7 -19.37 6.77 13.41
C SER A 7 -18.06 7.45 12.97
N ARG A 8 -18.16 8.48 12.16
CA ARG A 8 -17.00 9.18 11.57
C ARG A 8 -15.98 9.71 12.59
N VAL A 9 -16.39 10.17 13.75
CA VAL A 9 -15.50 10.83 14.72
C VAL A 9 -14.80 9.84 15.65
N GLY A 10 -15.47 8.81 16.14
CA GLY A 10 -14.86 7.78 17.00
C GLY A 10 -14.00 6.77 16.25
N SER A 11 -14.31 6.52 14.97
CA SER A 11 -13.57 5.55 14.14
C SER A 11 -12.25 6.11 13.59
N GLU A 12 -12.18 7.38 13.24
CA GLU A 12 -10.95 8.03 12.76
C GLU A 12 -9.88 8.09 13.86
N MET A 13 -10.26 8.39 15.08
CA MET A 13 -9.33 8.44 16.21
C MET A 13 -8.80 7.05 16.55
N CYS A 14 -9.65 6.02 16.58
CA CYS A 14 -9.21 4.63 16.78
C CYS A 14 -8.30 4.10 15.67
N ILE A 15 -8.52 4.51 14.42
CA ILE A 15 -7.67 4.13 13.28
C ILE A 15 -6.30 4.79 13.40
N ARG A 16 -6.25 6.07 13.76
CA ARG A 16 -5.00 6.84 13.87
C ARG A 16 -4.08 6.32 14.97
N ASP A 17 -4.66 5.85 16.07
CA ASP A 17 -3.94 5.37 17.25
C ASP A 17 -3.53 3.89 17.17
N SER A 18 -4.01 3.15 16.16
CA SER A 18 -3.65 1.74 15.97
C SER A 18 -2.23 1.62 15.38
N PRO A 19 -1.25 1.09 16.13
CA PRO A 19 0.11 0.96 15.60
C PRO A 19 0.16 -0.13 14.53
N MET A 20 0.78 0.20 13.39
CA MET A 20 1.07 -0.77 12.35
C MET A 20 2.40 -1.49 12.65
N HIS A 21 2.40 -2.81 12.46
CA HIS A 21 3.64 -3.58 12.56
C HIS A 21 4.61 -3.21 11.45
N THR A 22 5.90 -3.31 11.77
CA THR A 22 6.98 -3.04 10.82
C THR A 22 7.16 -4.25 9.90
N GLU A 23 7.18 -3.99 8.60
CA GLU A 23 7.53 -4.97 7.57
C GLU A 23 8.84 -4.54 6.90
N HIS A 24 9.83 -5.42 6.93
CA HIS A 24 11.09 -5.23 6.22
C HIS A 24 10.98 -5.76 4.80
N PHE A 25 11.50 -5.02 3.84
CA PHE A 25 11.51 -5.43 2.45
C PHE A 25 12.83 -5.09 1.75
N GLU A 26 13.08 -5.80 0.66
CA GLU A 26 14.17 -5.56 -0.25
C GLU A 26 13.61 -5.47 -1.67
N ILE A 27 14.05 -4.48 -2.44
CA ILE A 27 13.73 -4.38 -3.86
C ILE A 27 14.99 -4.39 -4.69
N ARG A 28 14.99 -5.16 -5.77
CA ARG A 28 16.09 -5.19 -6.74
C ARG A 28 15.91 -4.11 -7.79
N ARG A 29 17.02 -3.56 -8.30
CA ARG A 29 17.00 -2.61 -9.40
C ARG A 29 16.22 -3.15 -10.61
N SER A 30 16.49 -4.38 -11.02
CA SER A 30 15.75 -5.01 -12.12
C SER A 30 14.24 -5.10 -11.90
N SER A 31 13.79 -5.18 -10.63
CA SER A 31 12.36 -5.15 -10.31
C SER A 31 11.77 -3.74 -10.48
N VAL A 32 12.51 -2.69 -10.09
CA VAL A 32 12.09 -1.30 -10.31
C VAL A 32 11.98 -1.00 -11.80
N GLU A 33 12.96 -1.42 -12.60
CA GLU A 33 12.97 -1.28 -14.06
C GLU A 33 11.77 -1.99 -14.71
N ARG A 34 11.44 -3.20 -14.27
CA ARG A 34 10.26 -3.93 -14.75
C ARG A 34 8.94 -3.27 -14.35
N LEU A 35 8.85 -2.68 -13.15
CA LEU A 35 7.67 -1.91 -12.75
C LEU A 35 7.48 -0.68 -13.65
N LEU A 36 8.56 -0.01 -14.06
CA LEU A 36 8.52 1.10 -15.01
C LEU A 36 8.05 0.65 -16.39
N GLU A 37 8.58 -0.48 -16.91
CA GLU A 37 8.17 -1.03 -18.20
C GLU A 37 6.70 -1.44 -18.24
N LYS A 38 6.17 -1.96 -17.13
CA LYS A 38 4.80 -2.48 -17.00
C LYS A 38 3.88 -1.55 -16.20
N TRP A 39 4.19 -0.27 -16.21
CA TRP A 39 3.54 0.74 -15.37
C TRP A 39 2.01 0.70 -15.35
N ASP A 40 1.39 0.45 -16.50
CA ASP A 40 -0.07 0.50 -16.62
C ASP A 40 -0.76 -0.78 -16.12
N ASN A 41 0.01 -1.83 -15.75
CA ASN A 41 -0.53 -3.13 -15.37
C ASN A 41 0.22 -3.74 -14.17
N ILE A 42 0.24 -3.02 -13.06
CA ILE A 42 0.86 -3.50 -11.82
C ILE A 42 -0.22 -4.09 -10.92
N THR A 43 -0.21 -5.42 -10.79
CA THR A 43 -1.09 -6.16 -9.89
C THR A 43 -0.32 -6.59 -8.65
N ALA A 44 -0.72 -6.11 -7.49
CA ALA A 44 -0.16 -6.53 -6.20
C ALA A 44 -0.89 -7.77 -5.67
N VAL A 45 -0.15 -8.79 -5.31
CA VAL A 45 -0.69 -10.00 -4.68
C VAL A 45 -0.38 -9.97 -3.19
N GLY A 46 -1.42 -9.81 -2.38
CA GLY A 46 -1.36 -9.65 -0.93
C GLY A 46 -1.13 -8.22 -0.47
N THR A 47 -1.65 -7.90 0.70
CA THR A 47 -1.61 -6.56 1.30
C THR A 47 -0.18 -6.10 1.65
N THR A 48 0.70 -7.03 2.01
CA THR A 48 2.13 -6.75 2.21
C THR A 48 2.79 -6.25 0.91
N SER A 49 2.46 -6.86 -0.24
CA SER A 49 2.95 -6.40 -1.54
C SER A 49 2.43 -5.00 -1.88
N VAL A 50 1.15 -4.72 -1.59
CA VAL A 50 0.58 -3.38 -1.76
C VAL A 50 1.35 -2.36 -0.93
N ARG A 51 1.53 -2.63 0.37
CA ARG A 51 2.24 -1.72 1.27
C ARG A 51 3.70 -1.53 0.84
N THR A 52 4.37 -2.58 0.43
CA THR A 52 5.75 -2.50 -0.10
C THR A 52 5.83 -1.61 -1.32
N LEU A 53 4.98 -1.84 -2.33
CA LEU A 53 4.99 -1.06 -3.57
C LEU A 53 4.67 0.41 -3.32
N GLU A 54 3.63 0.71 -2.56
CA GLU A 54 3.27 2.09 -2.25
C GLU A 54 4.36 2.79 -1.42
N SER A 55 5.07 2.08 -0.54
CA SER A 55 6.20 2.62 0.23
C SER A 55 7.38 3.08 -0.62
N LEU A 56 7.52 2.58 -1.84
CA LEU A 56 8.55 3.04 -2.77
C LEU A 56 8.40 4.52 -3.10
N THR A 57 7.19 5.07 -3.04
CA THR A 57 6.96 6.50 -3.28
C THR A 57 7.59 7.37 -2.19
N ALA A 58 7.52 6.96 -0.92
CA ALA A 58 8.18 7.68 0.18
C ALA A 58 9.71 7.62 0.05
N LEU A 59 10.28 6.45 -0.28
CA LEU A 59 11.71 6.31 -0.52
C LEU A 59 12.18 7.22 -1.65
N ALA A 60 11.44 7.24 -2.77
CA ALA A 60 11.74 8.10 -3.90
C ALA A 60 11.66 9.59 -3.53
N TRP A 61 10.67 9.97 -2.73
CA TRP A 61 10.54 11.33 -2.26
C TRP A 61 11.71 11.75 -1.36
N ARG A 62 12.13 10.89 -0.44
CA ARG A 62 13.33 11.12 0.38
C ARG A 62 14.58 11.32 -0.50
N ILE A 63 14.78 10.46 -1.51
CA ILE A 63 15.89 10.61 -2.46
C ILE A 63 15.82 11.94 -3.20
N ARG A 64 14.64 12.32 -3.69
CA ARG A 64 14.44 13.57 -4.44
C ARG A 64 14.73 14.81 -3.60
N THR A 65 14.40 14.79 -2.30
CA THR A 65 14.51 15.95 -1.42
C THR A 65 15.83 16.03 -0.67
N SER A 66 16.44 14.89 -0.33
CA SER A 66 17.67 14.81 0.48
C SER A 66 18.85 14.15 -0.22
N GLY A 67 18.66 13.63 -1.43
CA GLY A 67 19.68 12.91 -2.19
C GLY A 67 19.88 11.45 -1.80
N ALA A 68 19.27 10.98 -0.71
CA ALA A 68 19.40 9.61 -0.22
C ALA A 68 18.06 9.07 0.32
N PRO A 69 17.82 7.74 0.30
CA PRO A 69 16.57 7.15 0.74
C PRO A 69 16.37 7.16 2.25
N ASP A 70 17.42 7.47 3.04
CA ASP A 70 17.42 7.27 4.49
C ASP A 70 16.78 5.93 4.89
N ALA A 71 17.31 4.85 4.28
CA ALA A 71 16.74 3.51 4.41
C ALA A 71 16.85 2.93 5.84
N SER A 72 17.63 3.57 6.71
CA SER A 72 17.71 3.25 8.15
C SER A 72 16.45 3.68 8.90
N ARG A 73 15.72 4.66 8.36
CA ARG A 73 14.48 5.17 8.94
C ARG A 73 13.28 4.43 8.37
N VAL A 74 12.51 3.80 9.24
CA VAL A 74 11.23 3.18 8.88
C VAL A 74 10.32 4.20 8.22
N ILE A 75 9.65 3.81 7.13
CA ILE A 75 8.62 4.64 6.49
C ILE A 75 7.43 4.69 7.44
N GLY A 76 7.13 5.89 7.91
CA GLY A 76 6.12 6.13 8.95
C GLY A 76 4.70 5.82 8.50
N GLN A 77 3.85 5.55 9.47
CA GLN A 77 2.46 5.10 9.27
C GLN A 77 1.64 6.02 8.36
N TRP A 78 1.86 7.33 8.44
CA TRP A 78 1.13 8.37 7.72
C TRP A 78 1.97 9.11 6.67
N GLU A 79 3.23 8.75 6.51
CA GLU A 79 4.20 9.47 5.66
C GLU A 79 3.74 9.62 4.21
N LEU A 80 2.99 8.65 3.68
CA LEU A 80 2.50 8.71 2.30
C LEU A 80 1.40 9.75 2.08
N TYR A 81 0.72 10.19 3.13
CA TYR A 81 -0.33 11.21 3.04
C TYR A 81 0.24 12.63 2.90
N ASP A 82 1.49 12.82 3.34
CA ASP A 82 2.19 14.11 3.26
C ASP A 82 2.88 14.33 1.89
N LEU A 83 2.84 13.31 1.01
CA LEU A 83 3.47 13.42 -0.31
C LEU A 83 2.63 14.31 -1.24
N PRO A 84 3.29 15.22 -2.01
CA PRO A 84 2.59 16.07 -2.97
C PRO A 84 1.73 15.25 -3.94
N GLU A 85 0.52 15.72 -4.22
CA GLU A 85 -0.39 15.05 -5.18
C GLU A 85 0.23 14.90 -6.57
N ALA A 86 0.98 15.90 -7.01
CA ALA A 86 1.65 15.92 -8.32
C ALA A 86 2.80 14.90 -8.42
N PHE A 87 3.29 14.35 -7.29
CA PHE A 87 4.34 13.34 -7.30
C PHE A 87 3.76 11.97 -7.62
N THR A 88 3.86 11.57 -8.88
CA THR A 88 3.29 10.33 -9.38
C THR A 88 4.11 9.10 -9.02
N GLY A 89 3.47 7.91 -8.98
CA GLY A 89 4.20 6.66 -8.74
C GLY A 89 5.19 6.32 -9.87
N ARG A 90 4.89 6.68 -11.13
CA ARG A 90 5.84 6.51 -12.24
C ARG A 90 7.10 7.36 -12.03
N GLU A 91 6.91 8.60 -11.62
CA GLU A 91 8.00 9.51 -11.28
C GLU A 91 8.82 8.97 -10.09
N ALA A 92 8.16 8.41 -9.08
CA ALA A 92 8.82 7.77 -7.95
C ALA A 92 9.69 6.58 -8.38
N LEU A 93 9.18 5.69 -9.22
CA LEU A 93 9.95 4.56 -9.74
C LEU A 93 11.13 5.04 -10.60
N GLN A 94 10.97 6.12 -11.37
CA GLN A 94 12.07 6.69 -12.15
C GLN A 94 13.16 7.24 -11.23
N VAL A 95 12.81 8.00 -10.20
CA VAL A 95 13.77 8.51 -9.20
C VAL A 95 14.54 7.37 -8.53
N LEU A 96 13.86 6.27 -8.17
CA LEU A 96 14.50 5.09 -7.58
C LEU A 96 15.46 4.43 -8.56
N SER A 97 15.04 4.22 -9.81
CA SER A 97 15.89 3.61 -10.86
C SER A 97 17.14 4.42 -11.09
N ASP A 98 17.01 5.74 -11.30
CA ASP A 98 18.13 6.66 -11.54
C ASP A 98 19.09 6.69 -10.34
N TYR A 99 18.56 6.71 -9.13
CA TYR A 99 19.37 6.64 -7.91
C TYR A 99 20.15 5.34 -7.83
N MET A 100 19.49 4.19 -8.03
CA MET A 100 20.15 2.88 -7.93
C MET A 100 21.22 2.69 -9.00
N VAL A 101 21.00 3.22 -10.21
CA VAL A 101 22.01 3.22 -11.29
C VAL A 101 23.20 4.13 -10.92
N ARG A 102 22.94 5.36 -10.50
CA ARG A 102 23.97 6.34 -10.14
C ARG A 102 24.89 5.85 -9.02
N GLU A 103 24.31 5.24 -7.99
CA GLU A 103 25.04 4.74 -6.81
C GLU A 103 25.57 3.29 -6.98
N GLY A 104 25.32 2.64 -8.11
CA GLY A 104 25.72 1.25 -8.33
C GLY A 104 25.00 0.25 -7.41
N ILE A 105 23.77 0.55 -6.98
CA ILE A 105 23.01 -0.25 -6.02
C ILE A 105 22.16 -1.29 -6.77
N GLU A 106 22.38 -2.56 -6.49
CA GLU A 106 21.58 -3.66 -7.04
C GLU A 106 20.34 -3.97 -6.19
N LYS A 107 20.39 -3.66 -4.89
CA LYS A 107 19.32 -3.96 -3.94
C LYS A 107 19.16 -2.82 -2.94
N LEU A 108 17.94 -2.33 -2.80
CA LEU A 108 17.57 -1.34 -1.82
C LEU A 108 16.76 -2.01 -0.72
N LYS A 109 17.18 -1.84 0.53
CA LYS A 109 16.49 -2.35 1.72
C LYS A 109 15.80 -1.22 2.45
N ALA A 110 14.60 -1.49 2.95
CA ALA A 110 13.86 -0.54 3.77
C ALA A 110 12.86 -1.27 4.70
N ALA A 111 12.19 -0.50 5.54
CA ALA A 111 11.10 -1.00 6.37
C ALA A 111 9.91 -0.03 6.32
N THR A 112 8.72 -0.57 6.44
CA THR A 112 7.48 0.21 6.36
C THR A 112 6.53 -0.12 7.50
N GLN A 113 5.83 0.91 7.97
CA GLN A 113 4.69 0.85 8.88
C GLN A 113 3.47 1.54 8.27
N ILE A 114 3.46 1.79 6.95
CA ILE A 114 2.37 2.55 6.34
C ILE A 114 1.01 1.93 6.63
N MET A 115 0.04 2.80 6.88
CA MET A 115 -1.36 2.45 6.95
C MET A 115 -2.09 3.05 5.75
N ILE A 116 -2.85 2.22 5.04
CA ILE A 116 -3.68 2.64 3.92
C ILE A 116 -5.13 2.59 4.37
N THR A 117 -5.83 3.72 4.29
CA THR A 117 -7.20 3.87 4.78
C THR A 117 -8.05 4.64 3.77
N PRO A 118 -9.39 4.53 3.83
CA PRO A 118 -10.29 5.30 2.96
C PRO A 118 -10.31 6.81 3.27
N LEU A 119 -9.47 7.29 4.20
CA LEU A 119 -9.37 8.69 4.59
C LEU A 119 -8.51 9.51 3.59
N GLY A 120 -8.80 9.40 2.30
CA GLY A 120 -8.16 10.19 1.27
C GLY A 120 -6.85 9.62 0.73
N TYR A 121 -6.51 8.35 1.00
CA TYR A 121 -5.34 7.73 0.39
C TYR A 121 -5.55 7.53 -1.13
N ARG A 122 -4.53 7.87 -1.92
CA ARG A 122 -4.51 7.64 -3.36
C ARG A 122 -3.40 6.67 -3.73
N PHE A 123 -3.76 5.54 -4.33
CA PHE A 123 -2.80 4.56 -4.82
C PHE A 123 -1.96 5.17 -5.94
N ARG A 124 -0.64 5.12 -5.80
CA ARG A 124 0.30 5.74 -6.74
C ARG A 124 0.95 4.73 -7.66
N ILE A 125 1.25 3.52 -7.17
CA ILE A 125 1.95 2.47 -7.93
C ILE A 125 1.01 1.31 -8.27
N VAL A 126 0.24 0.83 -7.29
CA VAL A 126 -0.62 -0.33 -7.46
C VAL A 126 -1.83 0.01 -8.33
N ARG A 127 -2.10 -0.84 -9.33
CA ARG A 127 -3.24 -0.70 -10.25
C ARG A 127 -4.33 -1.71 -9.98
N ASN A 128 -3.95 -2.93 -9.60
CA ASN A 128 -4.89 -3.99 -9.28
C ASN A 128 -4.41 -4.72 -8.01
N ILE A 129 -5.34 -5.30 -7.27
CA ILE A 129 -5.03 -6.03 -6.04
C ILE A 129 -5.66 -7.42 -6.08
N VAL A 130 -4.84 -8.44 -5.78
CA VAL A 130 -5.32 -9.78 -5.43
C VAL A 130 -5.11 -9.94 -3.93
N THR A 131 -6.18 -10.20 -3.19
CA THR A 131 -6.09 -10.40 -1.73
C THR A 131 -7.16 -11.35 -1.22
N ASN A 132 -6.90 -12.00 -0.08
CA ASN A 132 -7.92 -12.79 0.61
C ASN A 132 -8.99 -11.87 1.22
N PHE A 133 -10.10 -12.48 1.62
CA PHE A 133 -11.10 -11.80 2.44
C PHE A 133 -10.60 -11.64 3.88
N HIS A 134 -10.65 -10.43 4.39
CA HIS A 134 -10.15 -10.05 5.70
C HIS A 134 -11.26 -9.93 6.73
N GLN A 135 -10.91 -10.11 8.02
CA GLN A 135 -11.88 -9.95 9.08
C GLN A 135 -12.38 -8.50 9.20
N PRO A 136 -13.65 -8.33 9.61
CA PRO A 136 -14.14 -7.03 10.06
C PRO A 136 -13.23 -6.41 11.14
N LYS A 137 -13.13 -5.09 11.14
CA LYS A 137 -12.29 -4.32 12.11
C LYS A 137 -10.78 -4.56 11.98
N SER A 138 -10.29 -5.12 10.87
CA SER A 138 -8.87 -5.23 10.59
C SER A 138 -8.35 -4.04 9.78
N THR A 139 -7.08 -3.67 9.98
CA THR A 139 -6.39 -2.67 9.16
C THR A 139 -6.28 -3.09 7.69
N LEU A 140 -6.35 -4.40 7.43
CA LEU A 140 -6.34 -4.96 6.07
C LEU A 140 -7.66 -4.67 5.33
N LEU A 141 -8.80 -4.68 6.04
CA LEU A 141 -10.07 -4.27 5.45
C LEU A 141 -10.08 -2.77 5.13
N LEU A 142 -9.40 -1.94 5.91
CA LEU A 142 -9.25 -0.52 5.61
C LEU A 142 -8.50 -0.30 4.28
N LEU A 143 -7.47 -1.10 4.00
CA LEU A 143 -6.76 -1.05 2.72
C LEU A 143 -7.68 -1.43 1.56
N VAL A 144 -8.47 -2.48 1.70
CA VAL A 144 -9.45 -2.88 0.68
C VAL A 144 -10.48 -1.76 0.46
N SER A 145 -11.05 -1.21 1.53
CA SER A 145 -12.01 -0.12 1.42
C SER A 145 -11.42 1.18 0.83
N ALA A 146 -10.13 1.43 1.07
CA ALA A 146 -9.42 2.55 0.43
C ALA A 146 -9.29 2.37 -1.08
N TYR A 147 -9.21 1.11 -1.55
CA TYR A 147 -9.06 0.79 -2.97
C TYR A 147 -10.40 0.79 -3.72
N VAL A 148 -11.43 0.12 -3.19
CA VAL A 148 -12.73 -0.06 -3.87
C VAL A 148 -13.79 0.96 -3.44
N GLY A 149 -13.48 1.87 -2.52
CA GLY A 149 -14.48 2.79 -1.96
C GLY A 149 -15.60 2.03 -1.24
N ASP A 150 -16.83 2.55 -1.33
CA ASP A 150 -18.01 1.98 -0.66
C ASP A 150 -18.44 0.61 -1.20
N ASP A 151 -17.94 0.19 -2.36
CA ASP A 151 -18.24 -1.13 -2.93
C ASP A 151 -17.74 -2.30 -2.07
N TRP A 152 -16.80 -2.05 -1.13
CA TRP A 152 -16.36 -3.08 -0.22
C TRP A 152 -17.53 -3.72 0.56
N HIS A 153 -18.58 -2.96 0.88
CA HIS A 153 -19.78 -3.49 1.54
C HIS A 153 -20.45 -4.55 0.68
N ARG A 154 -20.68 -4.26 -0.60
CA ARG A 154 -21.32 -5.20 -1.55
C ARG A 154 -20.48 -6.45 -1.75
N ILE A 155 -19.14 -6.28 -1.86
CA ILE A 155 -18.20 -7.38 -2.04
C ILE A 155 -18.24 -8.33 -0.82
N TYR A 156 -18.21 -7.77 0.38
CA TYR A 156 -18.20 -8.57 1.61
C TYR A 156 -19.55 -9.17 1.95
N ASP A 157 -20.65 -8.49 1.68
CA ASP A 157 -22.00 -9.04 1.82
C ASP A 157 -22.21 -10.23 0.87
N TYR A 158 -21.73 -10.10 -0.37
CA TYR A 158 -21.76 -11.20 -1.32
C TYR A 158 -20.96 -12.41 -0.80
N ALA A 159 -19.74 -12.19 -0.36
CA ALA A 159 -18.86 -13.24 0.15
C ALA A 159 -19.46 -13.95 1.36
N LEU A 160 -20.08 -13.22 2.30
CA LEU A 160 -20.72 -13.78 3.50
C LEU A 160 -21.97 -14.60 3.20
N THR A 161 -22.69 -14.26 2.12
CA THR A 161 -23.93 -14.97 1.73
C THR A 161 -23.71 -16.12 0.75
N HIS A 162 -22.47 -16.29 0.25
CA HIS A 162 -22.11 -17.32 -0.74
C HIS A 162 -20.99 -18.25 -0.26
N ASP A 163 -20.89 -18.47 1.05
CA ASP A 163 -19.97 -19.43 1.66
C ASP A 163 -18.47 -19.23 1.35
N PHE A 164 -18.07 -17.99 1.04
CA PHE A 164 -16.65 -17.68 0.85
C PHE A 164 -15.89 -17.84 2.17
N ARG A 165 -14.71 -18.45 2.08
CA ARG A 165 -13.81 -18.63 3.21
C ARG A 165 -12.93 -17.40 3.37
N PHE A 166 -12.72 -17.00 4.61
CA PHE A 166 -11.95 -15.83 4.98
C PHE A 166 -10.55 -16.21 5.46
N LEU A 167 -9.65 -15.20 5.56
CA LEU A 167 -8.28 -15.30 6.05
C LEU A 167 -7.31 -16.03 5.09
N SER A 168 -6.11 -16.36 5.60
CA SER A 168 -4.97 -16.78 4.79
C SER A 168 -5.16 -18.08 3.99
N TYR A 169 -6.07 -18.93 4.41
CA TYR A 169 -6.41 -20.17 3.71
C TYR A 169 -7.79 -20.10 3.03
N GLY A 170 -8.32 -18.91 2.93
CA GLY A 170 -9.61 -18.64 2.35
C GLY A 170 -9.56 -18.32 0.86
N ASP A 171 -10.72 -17.89 0.37
CA ASP A 171 -10.88 -17.47 -1.01
C ASP A 171 -10.28 -16.08 -1.22
N SER A 172 -9.97 -15.76 -2.48
CA SER A 172 -9.33 -14.49 -2.84
C SER A 172 -10.23 -13.68 -3.76
N SER A 173 -10.08 -12.36 -3.68
CA SER A 173 -10.71 -11.40 -4.59
C SER A 173 -9.66 -10.77 -5.51
N LEU A 174 -10.04 -10.53 -6.75
CA LEU A 174 -9.31 -9.67 -7.70
C LEU A 174 -10.05 -8.34 -7.78
N LEU A 175 -9.39 -7.29 -7.35
CA LEU A 175 -9.89 -5.91 -7.37
C LEU A 175 -9.22 -5.18 -8.55
N LEU A 176 -10.02 -4.62 -9.46
CA LEU A 176 -9.60 -3.96 -10.71
C LEU A 176 -9.92 -2.47 -10.69
#